data_19b26464dd559e877705298dfa9e4bc7
#
_entry.id   19b26464dd559e877705298dfa9e4bc7
#
_cell.length_a   1.000
_cell.length_b   1.000
_cell.length_c   1.000
_cell.angle_alpha   90.00
_cell.angle_beta   90.00
_cell.angle_gamma   90.00
#
_symmetry.space_group_name_H-M   'P 1'
#
loop_
_entity.id
_entity.type
_entity.pdbx_description
1 polymer ?
#
loop_
_entity_poly.entity_id
_entity_poly.type
_entity_poly.pdbx_seq_one_letter_code
_entity_poly.pdbx_strand_id
1 'polypeptide(L)'
;MTNIHQFDFSGLRALVRVDFNVPFDDKGQITDDTRMRAALPTLRKILSDGGSVIIATHLGRPKGRDPKLSTALIVPHLKELIHVPVIHCPESRGAQAQEMAQALQPGEILVLENVRFEEEEEGKLRNADQYTDEEALKAAKADLKERQKAYAKEMATLADVYVNDAFGAAHRAHATTALIAQYFAADKKMFGMLMLQEVEAVQRVLHGAKHPFTAILGGSKVSSKIDIILNLMDKVDNLIIGGGMAYTFVKAQGGEIGRSLCEEDKIDVAQDIMERAKAKGVRLLLPVDTVATCDFANDAPAETYPTNQIPADRMGMDIGAQACADYRKVILTSKTILWNGPAGVFEFDNFARGSEAIAQAVAEATRQGAYSLVGGGDSVACINKLGLGDEVSYVSTGGGALLEAIEGKALPGIVAIDPNYGK
;
A
#
# COMPACT_ATOMS: atom_id res chain seq x y z
N MET A 1 -9.22 16.20 -15.28
CA MET A 1 -8.38 16.30 -14.05
C MET A 1 -7.24 17.27 -14.31
N THR A 2 -6.93 18.14 -13.36
CA THR A 2 -5.81 19.11 -13.45
C THR A 2 -4.47 18.37 -13.31
N ASN A 3 -3.52 18.67 -14.20
CA ASN A 3 -2.21 18.02 -14.21
C ASN A 3 -1.20 18.85 -13.41
N ILE A 4 -0.64 18.30 -12.36
CA ILE A 4 0.33 18.97 -11.49
C ILE A 4 1.58 19.46 -12.22
N HIS A 5 2.05 18.74 -13.26
CA HIS A 5 3.24 19.15 -14.04
C HIS A 5 3.02 20.43 -14.83
N GLN A 6 1.77 20.77 -15.17
CA GLN A 6 1.40 21.95 -15.97
C GLN A 6 0.77 23.06 -15.13
N PHE A 7 0.44 22.77 -13.87
CA PHE A 7 -0.16 23.74 -12.97
C PHE A 7 0.90 24.71 -12.44
N ASP A 8 0.57 26.00 -12.40
CA ASP A 8 1.39 27.06 -11.82
C ASP A 8 0.96 27.36 -10.39
N PHE A 9 1.85 27.09 -9.44
CA PHE A 9 1.61 27.34 -8.00
C PHE A 9 2.06 28.71 -7.53
N SER A 10 2.50 29.61 -8.42
CA SER A 10 3.04 30.92 -8.07
C SER A 10 2.09 31.73 -7.18
N GLY A 11 2.55 32.10 -5.98
CA GLY A 11 1.78 32.86 -5.00
C GLY A 11 0.61 32.11 -4.35
N LEU A 12 0.45 30.80 -4.60
CA LEU A 12 -0.62 30.00 -4.04
C LEU A 12 -0.15 29.18 -2.83
N ARG A 13 -1.04 29.01 -1.87
CA ARG A 13 -0.88 28.05 -0.76
C ARG A 13 -1.49 26.73 -1.16
N ALA A 14 -0.69 25.67 -1.18
CA ALA A 14 -1.16 24.32 -1.51
C ALA A 14 -1.30 23.49 -0.24
N LEU A 15 -2.51 23.01 0.08
CA LEU A 15 -2.69 21.97 1.08
C LEU A 15 -2.39 20.62 0.43
N VAL A 16 -1.31 20.01 0.89
CA VAL A 16 -0.81 18.73 0.37
C VAL A 16 -1.07 17.62 1.39
N ARG A 17 -1.93 16.67 1.03
CA ARG A 17 -2.12 15.46 1.84
C ARG A 17 -1.04 14.46 1.47
N VAL A 18 -0.15 14.17 2.39
CA VAL A 18 0.93 13.18 2.25
C VAL A 18 0.78 12.03 3.24
N ASP A 19 1.41 10.90 2.97
CA ASP A 19 1.49 9.78 3.90
C ASP A 19 2.88 9.71 4.55
N PHE A 20 3.11 10.55 5.56
CA PHE A 20 4.35 10.54 6.35
C PHE A 20 4.26 9.66 7.60
N ASN A 21 3.43 8.61 7.53
CA ASN A 21 3.36 7.61 8.59
C ASN A 21 4.59 6.70 8.55
N VAL A 22 5.67 7.20 9.12
CA VAL A 22 6.99 6.56 9.19
C VAL A 22 7.19 5.82 10.51
N PRO A 23 7.99 4.73 10.54
CA PRO A 23 8.35 4.04 11.77
C PRO A 23 9.45 4.77 12.53
N PHE A 24 9.39 4.66 13.86
CA PHE A 24 10.40 5.20 14.77
C PHE A 24 11.02 4.06 15.59
N ASP A 25 12.31 4.21 15.93
CA ASP A 25 12.97 3.38 16.92
C ASP A 25 12.64 3.81 18.36
N ASP A 26 13.17 3.07 19.34
CA ASP A 26 12.98 3.36 20.77
C ASP A 26 13.56 4.73 21.21
N LYS A 27 14.44 5.32 20.38
CA LYS A 27 15.03 6.64 20.60
C LYS A 27 14.29 7.76 19.89
N GLY A 28 13.19 7.44 19.18
CA GLY A 28 12.39 8.40 18.43
C GLY A 28 13.04 8.82 17.10
N GLN A 29 13.98 8.03 16.57
CA GLN A 29 14.56 8.27 15.25
C GLN A 29 13.77 7.52 14.16
N ILE A 30 13.60 8.16 13.01
CA ILE A 30 12.94 7.55 11.85
C ILE A 30 13.84 6.44 11.31
N THR A 31 13.32 5.23 11.21
CA THR A 31 14.04 4.05 10.71
C THR A 31 13.84 3.80 9.23
N ASP A 32 12.77 4.35 8.65
CA ASP A 32 12.47 4.29 7.21
C ASP A 32 11.77 5.58 6.78
N ASP A 33 12.42 6.35 5.90
CA ASP A 33 11.91 7.63 5.39
C ASP A 33 11.42 7.54 3.93
N THR A 34 11.27 6.33 3.40
CA THR A 34 10.88 6.08 2.00
C THR A 34 9.63 6.86 1.60
N ARG A 35 8.61 6.89 2.46
CA ARG A 35 7.36 7.65 2.22
C ARG A 35 7.57 9.16 2.16
N MET A 36 8.46 9.68 2.99
CA MET A 36 8.78 11.10 2.96
C MET A 36 9.51 11.46 1.67
N ARG A 37 10.52 10.68 1.29
CA ARG A 37 11.27 10.88 0.04
C ARG A 37 10.39 10.78 -1.20
N ALA A 38 9.44 9.86 -1.21
CA ALA A 38 8.52 9.67 -2.34
C ALA A 38 7.63 10.90 -2.61
N ALA A 39 7.29 11.70 -1.59
CA ALA A 39 6.50 12.91 -1.75
C ALA A 39 7.33 14.18 -2.05
N LEU A 40 8.67 14.12 -1.90
CA LEU A 40 9.52 15.30 -2.15
C LEU A 40 9.36 15.91 -3.56
N PRO A 41 9.20 15.14 -4.65
CA PRO A 41 8.99 15.73 -5.98
C PRO A 41 7.78 16.66 -6.04
N THR A 42 6.65 16.28 -5.41
CA THR A 42 5.44 17.10 -5.30
C THR A 42 5.72 18.40 -4.54
N LEU A 43 6.34 18.29 -3.37
CA LEU A 43 6.65 19.46 -2.54
C LEU A 43 7.60 20.41 -3.25
N ARG A 44 8.66 19.88 -3.88
CA ARG A 44 9.64 20.67 -4.62
C ARG A 44 9.02 21.38 -5.83
N LYS A 45 8.09 20.74 -6.55
CA LYS A 45 7.37 21.37 -7.68
C LYS A 45 6.62 22.62 -7.19
N ILE A 46 5.84 22.51 -6.10
CA ILE A 46 5.07 23.61 -5.55
C ILE A 46 5.99 24.76 -5.12
N LEU A 47 7.06 24.44 -4.40
CA LEU A 47 8.01 25.44 -3.90
C LEU A 47 8.81 26.11 -5.04
N SER A 48 9.21 25.32 -6.07
CA SER A 48 9.97 25.86 -7.21
C SER A 48 9.15 26.80 -8.09
N ASP A 49 7.83 26.63 -8.11
CA ASP A 49 6.93 27.56 -8.79
C ASP A 49 6.70 28.86 -8.00
N GLY A 50 7.21 28.98 -6.78
CA GLY A 50 6.97 30.13 -5.91
C GLY A 50 5.67 30.00 -5.10
N GLY A 51 5.15 28.81 -4.92
CA GLY A 51 4.08 28.51 -3.99
C GLY A 51 4.58 28.27 -2.56
N SER A 52 3.65 28.09 -1.62
CA SER A 52 3.90 27.59 -0.28
C SER A 52 3.12 26.32 0.00
N VAL A 53 3.59 25.52 0.95
CA VAL A 53 3.04 24.18 1.22
C VAL A 53 2.47 24.10 2.61
N ILE A 54 1.24 23.61 2.75
CA ILE A 54 0.64 23.22 4.03
C ILE A 54 0.52 21.69 4.01
N ILE A 55 1.27 21.01 4.86
CA ILE A 55 1.27 19.55 4.96
C ILE A 55 0.20 19.09 5.93
N ALA A 56 -0.71 18.24 5.44
CA ALA A 56 -1.62 17.43 6.24
C ALA A 56 -1.19 15.97 6.18
N THR A 57 -0.84 15.38 7.31
CA THR A 57 -0.42 13.98 7.41
C THR A 57 -0.86 13.35 8.72
N HIS A 58 -0.71 12.03 8.82
CA HIS A 58 -0.96 11.29 10.05
C HIS A 58 0.27 10.49 10.48
N LEU A 59 0.35 10.23 11.77
CA LEU A 59 1.28 9.29 12.39
C LEU A 59 0.49 8.28 13.23
N GLY A 60 0.73 7.02 13.00
CA GLY A 60 0.16 5.92 13.77
C GLY A 60 -1.37 5.84 13.73
N ARG A 61 -1.92 5.30 14.82
CA ARG A 61 -3.36 5.13 15.04
C ARG A 61 -3.74 5.66 16.43
N PRO A 62 -3.70 6.98 16.63
CA PRO A 62 -3.97 7.58 17.93
C PRO A 62 -5.44 7.38 18.34
N LYS A 63 -5.68 7.19 19.64
CA LYS A 63 -7.02 7.22 20.24
C LYS A 63 -7.39 8.61 20.78
N GLY A 64 -6.53 9.60 20.60
CA GLY A 64 -6.60 10.96 21.07
C GLY A 64 -5.27 11.64 20.83
N ARG A 65 -5.04 12.81 21.42
CA ARG A 65 -3.74 13.49 21.34
C ARG A 65 -2.69 12.73 22.13
N ASP A 66 -1.63 12.31 21.46
CA ASP A 66 -0.47 11.61 22.02
C ASP A 66 0.81 12.27 21.51
N PRO A 67 1.64 12.87 22.39
CA PRO A 67 2.91 13.49 21.97
C PRO A 67 3.86 12.56 21.21
N LYS A 68 3.77 11.25 21.42
CA LYS A 68 4.57 10.25 20.70
C LYS A 68 4.15 10.08 19.24
N LEU A 69 2.99 10.62 18.87
CA LEU A 69 2.43 10.59 17.53
C LEU A 69 2.24 12.01 16.96
N SER A 70 2.87 13.03 17.57
CA SER A 70 2.87 14.39 17.04
C SER A 70 3.68 14.48 15.75
N THR A 71 3.17 15.22 14.77
CA THR A 71 3.91 15.53 13.53
C THR A 71 5.11 16.44 13.77
N ALA A 72 5.26 17.05 14.95
CA ALA A 72 6.48 17.76 15.34
C ALA A 72 7.72 16.87 15.24
N LEU A 73 7.56 15.54 15.45
CA LEU A 73 8.65 14.55 15.41
C LEU A 73 9.28 14.39 14.02
N ILE A 74 8.52 14.62 12.94
CA ILE A 74 9.03 14.48 11.57
C ILE A 74 9.65 15.76 11.03
N VAL A 75 9.41 16.91 11.65
CA VAL A 75 9.85 18.23 11.15
C VAL A 75 11.36 18.35 11.03
N PRO A 76 12.19 17.93 12.01
CA PRO A 76 13.64 17.99 11.86
C PRO A 76 14.14 17.22 10.64
N HIS A 77 13.65 16.00 10.45
CA HIS A 77 14.04 15.17 9.32
C HIS A 77 13.55 15.72 7.98
N LEU A 78 12.34 16.30 7.94
CA LEU A 78 11.84 16.96 6.73
C LEU A 78 12.72 18.16 6.33
N LYS A 79 13.22 18.96 7.30
CA LYS A 79 14.17 20.04 7.04
C LYS A 79 15.45 19.56 6.37
N GLU A 80 15.97 18.43 6.83
CA GLU A 80 17.17 17.81 6.25
C GLU A 80 16.95 17.33 4.81
N LEU A 81 15.73 16.86 4.49
CA LEU A 81 15.42 16.34 3.15
C LEU A 81 15.13 17.43 2.12
N ILE A 82 14.56 18.57 2.52
CA ILE A 82 14.02 19.56 1.57
C ILE A 82 14.82 20.88 1.53
N HIS A 83 15.54 21.21 2.59
CA HIS A 83 16.41 22.40 2.71
C HIS A 83 15.68 23.76 2.53
N VAL A 84 14.44 23.87 3.00
CA VAL A 84 13.67 25.13 3.06
C VAL A 84 13.14 25.33 4.48
N PRO A 85 12.63 26.54 4.82
CA PRO A 85 11.97 26.77 6.11
C PRO A 85 10.77 25.84 6.28
N VAL A 86 10.75 25.08 7.39
CA VAL A 86 9.63 24.19 7.77
C VAL A 86 9.19 24.60 9.18
N ILE A 87 7.92 24.96 9.30
CA ILE A 87 7.29 25.46 10.53
C ILE A 87 6.28 24.39 10.97
N HIS A 88 6.18 24.13 12.27
CA HIS A 88 5.17 23.24 12.83
C HIS A 88 4.03 24.03 13.43
N CYS A 89 2.79 23.67 13.09
CA CYS A 89 1.58 24.13 13.77
C CYS A 89 1.12 23.05 14.76
N PRO A 90 0.97 23.38 16.06
CA PRO A 90 0.54 22.38 17.06
C PRO A 90 -0.94 22.02 16.98
N GLU A 91 -1.65 22.59 16.01
CA GLU A 91 -3.06 22.31 15.71
C GLU A 91 -3.24 21.91 14.25
N SER A 92 -4.18 21.01 13.98
CA SER A 92 -4.55 20.65 12.60
C SER A 92 -5.59 21.61 12.02
N ARG A 93 -6.33 22.32 12.87
CA ARG A 93 -7.42 23.26 12.52
C ARG A 93 -7.51 24.41 13.54
N GLY A 94 -8.50 25.29 13.37
CA GLY A 94 -8.81 26.37 14.29
C GLY A 94 -8.05 27.66 14.00
N ALA A 95 -8.18 28.63 14.89
CA ALA A 95 -7.66 29.98 14.68
C ALA A 95 -6.13 29.99 14.49
N GLN A 96 -5.40 29.22 15.27
CA GLN A 96 -3.93 29.17 15.19
C GLN A 96 -3.47 28.60 13.84
N ALA A 97 -4.10 27.53 13.36
CA ALA A 97 -3.77 26.95 12.04
C ALA A 97 -4.08 27.96 10.92
N GLN A 98 -5.19 28.69 11.00
CA GLN A 98 -5.55 29.72 10.03
C GLN A 98 -4.56 30.89 10.04
N GLU A 99 -4.19 31.40 11.21
CA GLU A 99 -3.22 32.49 11.35
C GLU A 99 -1.85 32.10 10.77
N MET A 100 -1.36 30.90 11.11
CA MET A 100 -0.08 30.41 10.60
C MET A 100 -0.12 30.16 9.09
N ALA A 101 -1.24 29.62 8.56
CA ALA A 101 -1.41 29.41 7.13
C ALA A 101 -1.47 30.75 6.35
N GLN A 102 -2.10 31.79 6.91
CA GLN A 102 -2.15 33.12 6.31
C GLN A 102 -0.79 33.85 6.35
N ALA A 103 0.02 33.59 7.37
CA ALA A 103 1.36 34.17 7.50
C ALA A 103 2.43 33.50 6.65
N LEU A 104 2.13 32.31 6.09
CA LEU A 104 3.07 31.48 5.35
C LEU A 104 3.54 32.18 4.07
N GLN A 105 4.87 32.26 3.88
CA GLN A 105 5.47 32.91 2.74
C GLN A 105 5.75 31.92 1.59
N PRO A 106 5.83 32.39 0.34
CA PRO A 106 6.31 31.58 -0.79
C PRO A 106 7.65 30.91 -0.48
N GLY A 107 7.78 29.62 -0.78
CA GLY A 107 8.97 28.84 -0.49
C GLY A 107 9.03 28.23 0.91
N GLU A 108 8.02 28.43 1.75
CA GLU A 108 7.94 27.87 3.09
C GLU A 108 6.98 26.67 3.18
N ILE A 109 7.18 25.84 4.19
CA ILE A 109 6.32 24.70 4.53
C ILE A 109 5.77 24.86 5.93
N LEU A 110 4.44 24.72 6.08
CA LEU A 110 3.74 24.57 7.33
C LEU A 110 3.32 23.10 7.49
N VAL A 111 3.76 22.45 8.56
CA VAL A 111 3.31 21.08 8.91
C VAL A 111 2.24 21.21 9.99
N LEU A 112 1.02 20.81 9.67
CA LEU A 112 -0.08 20.77 10.64
C LEU A 112 0.10 19.60 11.60
N GLU A 113 -0.49 19.69 12.81
CA GLU A 113 -0.50 18.58 13.75
C GLU A 113 -1.22 17.36 13.17
N ASN A 114 -0.93 16.18 13.70
CA ASN A 114 -1.47 14.90 13.27
C ASN A 114 -2.99 14.95 13.08
N VAL A 115 -3.42 14.89 11.83
CA VAL A 115 -4.86 15.01 11.47
C VAL A 115 -5.71 13.94 12.14
N ARG A 116 -5.13 12.79 12.50
CA ARG A 116 -5.82 11.72 13.24
C ARG A 116 -5.97 11.99 14.73
N PHE A 117 -5.48 13.09 15.25
CA PHE A 117 -5.88 13.50 16.60
C PHE A 117 -7.34 13.92 16.65
N GLU A 118 -7.87 14.39 15.53
CA GLU A 118 -9.29 14.68 15.37
C GLU A 118 -10.07 13.42 14.99
N GLU A 119 -11.16 13.11 15.71
CA GLU A 119 -12.04 11.98 15.43
C GLU A 119 -12.71 12.12 14.06
N GLU A 120 -12.96 13.34 13.66
CA GLU A 120 -13.54 13.75 12.39
C GLU A 120 -12.69 13.34 11.18
N GLU A 121 -11.38 13.20 11.34
CA GLU A 121 -10.51 12.77 10.22
C GLU A 121 -10.95 11.40 9.72
N GLU A 122 -11.09 10.44 10.60
CA GLU A 122 -11.47 9.07 10.22
C GLU A 122 -12.99 8.90 10.09
N GLY A 123 -13.79 9.77 10.66
CA GLY A 123 -15.26 9.65 10.69
C GLY A 123 -15.74 8.39 11.40
N LYS A 124 -14.96 7.91 12.38
CA LYS A 124 -15.23 6.69 13.15
C LYS A 124 -15.26 7.01 14.64
N LEU A 125 -16.40 6.74 15.30
CA LEU A 125 -16.53 6.93 16.74
C LEU A 125 -15.50 6.09 17.50
N ARG A 126 -14.70 6.74 18.34
CA ARG A 126 -13.66 6.11 19.17
C ARG A 126 -14.23 5.36 20.37
N ASN A 127 -15.41 5.77 20.82
CA ASN A 127 -16.12 5.22 21.96
C ASN A 127 -17.42 4.51 21.58
N ALA A 128 -17.48 3.92 20.39
CA ALA A 128 -18.68 3.24 19.89
C ALA A 128 -19.16 2.09 20.80
N ASP A 129 -18.25 1.46 21.51
CA ASP A 129 -18.50 0.40 22.51
C ASP A 129 -19.18 0.88 23.80
N GLN A 130 -19.20 2.20 24.05
CA GLN A 130 -19.88 2.77 25.21
C GLN A 130 -21.39 2.98 24.99
N TYR A 131 -21.85 2.89 23.74
CA TYR A 131 -23.27 3.01 23.42
C TYR A 131 -23.98 1.67 23.59
N THR A 132 -24.86 1.59 24.57
CA THR A 132 -25.71 0.40 24.84
C THR A 132 -27.04 0.44 24.08
N ASP A 133 -27.44 1.64 23.61
CA ASP A 133 -28.67 1.85 22.82
C ASP A 133 -28.30 2.07 21.35
N GLU A 134 -28.94 1.33 20.45
CA GLU A 134 -28.69 1.34 19.02
C GLU A 134 -29.11 2.68 18.36
N GLU A 135 -30.19 3.29 18.83
CA GLU A 135 -30.66 4.59 18.31
C GLU A 135 -29.67 5.71 18.71
N ALA A 136 -29.18 5.70 19.95
CA ALA A 136 -28.17 6.64 20.40
C ALA A 136 -26.85 6.47 19.62
N LEU A 137 -26.41 5.24 19.37
CA LEU A 137 -25.24 4.96 18.53
C LEU A 137 -25.41 5.48 17.10
N LYS A 138 -26.60 5.28 16.53
CA LYS A 138 -26.93 5.76 15.16
C LYS A 138 -26.92 7.29 15.10
N ALA A 139 -27.49 7.96 16.09
CA ALA A 139 -27.49 9.40 16.20
C ALA A 139 -26.05 9.97 16.34
N ALA A 140 -25.22 9.37 17.20
CA ALA A 140 -23.84 9.76 17.39
C ALA A 140 -23.00 9.58 16.11
N LYS A 141 -23.22 8.50 15.36
CA LYS A 141 -22.58 8.28 14.05
C LYS A 141 -23.02 9.32 13.01
N ALA A 142 -24.29 9.72 13.03
CA ALA A 142 -24.81 10.75 12.13
C ALA A 142 -24.21 12.15 12.46
N ASP A 143 -24.16 12.50 13.75
CA ASP A 143 -23.50 13.72 14.22
C ASP A 143 -22.02 13.77 13.81
N LEU A 144 -21.29 12.68 14.04
CA LEU A 144 -19.88 12.61 13.64
C LEU A 144 -19.70 12.83 12.12
N LYS A 145 -20.58 12.33 11.28
CA LYS A 145 -20.53 12.58 9.84
C LYS A 145 -20.69 14.07 9.49
N GLU A 146 -21.59 14.77 10.17
CA GLU A 146 -21.73 16.22 9.95
C GLU A 146 -20.50 16.98 10.46
N ARG A 147 -19.97 16.62 11.63
CA ARG A 147 -18.71 17.18 12.16
C ARG A 147 -17.53 16.88 11.20
N GLN A 148 -17.49 15.69 10.59
CA GLN A 148 -16.45 15.34 9.60
C GLN A 148 -16.50 16.24 8.37
N LYS A 149 -17.69 16.53 7.86
CA LYS A 149 -17.87 17.48 6.75
C LYS A 149 -17.44 18.90 7.13
N ALA A 150 -17.83 19.34 8.33
CA ALA A 150 -17.44 20.65 8.86
C ALA A 150 -15.91 20.75 9.01
N TYR A 151 -15.27 19.72 9.53
CA TYR A 151 -13.81 19.64 9.63
C TYR A 151 -13.13 19.71 8.25
N ALA A 152 -13.59 18.92 7.27
CA ALA A 152 -13.04 18.98 5.92
C ALA A 152 -13.22 20.36 5.27
N LYS A 153 -14.35 21.02 5.50
CA LYS A 153 -14.61 22.38 5.02
C LYS A 153 -13.69 23.40 5.66
N GLU A 154 -13.49 23.31 6.97
CA GLU A 154 -12.57 24.16 7.72
C GLU A 154 -11.14 24.02 7.22
N MET A 155 -10.67 22.77 7.09
CA MET A 155 -9.34 22.49 6.54
C MET A 155 -9.13 23.07 5.14
N ALA A 156 -10.16 23.05 4.29
CA ALA A 156 -10.08 23.61 2.96
C ALA A 156 -9.88 25.14 2.94
N THR A 157 -10.26 25.85 4.02
CA THR A 157 -10.05 27.30 4.09
C THR A 157 -8.58 27.70 4.30
N LEU A 158 -7.70 26.76 4.66
CA LEU A 158 -6.29 27.03 4.88
C LEU A 158 -5.51 27.30 3.60
N ALA A 159 -6.01 26.85 2.44
CA ALA A 159 -5.26 26.85 1.19
C ALA A 159 -6.09 27.27 -0.03
N ASP A 160 -5.39 27.62 -1.10
CA ASP A 160 -5.97 28.04 -2.38
C ASP A 160 -6.16 26.86 -3.33
N VAL A 161 -5.37 25.79 -3.14
CA VAL A 161 -5.42 24.55 -3.94
C VAL A 161 -5.20 23.31 -3.05
N TYR A 162 -5.75 22.18 -3.49
CA TYR A 162 -5.61 20.89 -2.81
C TYR A 162 -4.84 19.90 -3.68
N VAL A 163 -3.83 19.26 -3.08
CA VAL A 163 -3.02 18.22 -3.72
C VAL A 163 -3.09 16.95 -2.88
N ASN A 164 -3.61 15.86 -3.45
CA ASN A 164 -3.58 14.56 -2.80
C ASN A 164 -2.37 13.76 -3.29
N ASP A 165 -1.44 13.49 -2.38
CA ASP A 165 -0.22 12.72 -2.64
C ASP A 165 -0.07 11.53 -1.67
N ALA A 166 -1.18 11.13 -1.04
CA ALA A 166 -1.24 10.07 -0.03
C ALA A 166 -1.89 8.80 -0.56
N PHE A 167 -1.26 8.11 -1.52
CA PHE A 167 -1.81 6.90 -2.10
C PHE A 167 -2.08 5.81 -1.05
N GLY A 168 -1.18 5.61 -0.09
CA GLY A 168 -1.37 4.65 1.01
C GLY A 168 -2.63 4.86 1.86
N ALA A 169 -3.18 6.09 1.87
CA ALA A 169 -4.43 6.43 2.55
C ALA A 169 -5.64 6.55 1.61
N ALA A 170 -5.46 6.41 0.28
CA ALA A 170 -6.49 6.68 -0.72
C ALA A 170 -7.70 5.73 -0.67
N HIS A 171 -7.54 4.55 -0.08
CA HIS A 171 -8.60 3.55 0.10
C HIS A 171 -9.61 3.92 1.21
N ARG A 172 -9.40 5.02 1.92
CA ARG A 172 -10.24 5.46 3.04
C ARG A 172 -10.90 6.79 2.73
N ALA A 173 -12.23 6.89 2.99
CA ALA A 173 -12.98 8.12 2.85
C ALA A 173 -12.77 9.06 4.06
N HIS A 174 -11.50 9.36 4.37
CA HIS A 174 -11.15 10.30 5.44
C HIS A 174 -11.38 11.76 5.04
N ALA A 175 -11.50 12.64 6.02
CA ALA A 175 -11.78 14.05 5.79
C ALA A 175 -10.75 14.72 4.88
N THR A 176 -9.45 14.58 5.22
CA THR A 176 -8.37 15.23 4.46
C THR A 176 -7.91 14.44 3.22
N THR A 177 -8.35 13.18 3.05
CA THR A 177 -7.99 12.33 1.90
C THR A 177 -9.04 12.40 0.79
N ALA A 178 -10.32 12.44 1.14
CA ALA A 178 -11.42 12.35 0.18
C ALA A 178 -12.42 13.52 0.30
N LEU A 179 -12.98 13.75 1.50
CA LEU A 179 -14.09 14.72 1.65
C LEU A 179 -13.65 16.14 1.33
N ILE A 180 -12.44 16.52 1.66
CA ILE A 180 -11.91 17.87 1.44
C ILE A 180 -11.95 18.29 -0.02
N ALA A 181 -11.78 17.35 -0.95
CA ALA A 181 -11.73 17.64 -2.38
C ALA A 181 -13.03 18.27 -2.93
N GLN A 182 -14.19 18.09 -2.27
CA GLN A 182 -15.45 18.69 -2.67
C GLN A 182 -15.50 20.21 -2.44
N TYR A 183 -14.64 20.74 -1.58
CA TYR A 183 -14.59 22.18 -1.25
C TYR A 183 -13.60 22.97 -2.12
N PHE A 184 -12.95 22.30 -3.08
CA PHE A 184 -12.11 22.92 -4.09
C PHE A 184 -12.74 22.79 -5.48
N ALA A 185 -12.60 23.84 -6.29
CA ALA A 185 -13.02 23.81 -7.68
C ALA A 185 -12.24 22.73 -8.46
N ALA A 186 -12.78 22.27 -9.58
CA ALA A 186 -12.20 21.18 -10.35
C ALA A 186 -10.78 21.49 -10.87
N ASP A 187 -10.48 22.75 -11.15
CA ASP A 187 -9.16 23.23 -11.56
C ASP A 187 -8.21 23.55 -10.39
N LYS A 188 -8.70 23.47 -9.16
CA LYS A 188 -7.95 23.74 -7.91
C LYS A 188 -7.71 22.49 -7.06
N LYS A 189 -7.95 21.32 -7.60
CA LYS A 189 -7.64 20.03 -6.95
C LYS A 189 -6.97 19.09 -7.94
N MET A 190 -5.96 18.37 -7.48
CA MET A 190 -5.15 17.49 -8.32
C MET A 190 -4.46 16.39 -7.54
N PHE A 191 -3.96 15.41 -8.25
CA PHE A 191 -3.00 14.45 -7.68
C PHE A 191 -1.62 15.05 -7.59
N GLY A 192 -0.88 14.70 -6.53
CA GLY A 192 0.56 14.88 -6.46
C GLY A 192 1.29 13.89 -7.38
N MET A 193 2.59 14.07 -7.53
CA MET A 193 3.40 13.25 -8.45
C MET A 193 3.48 11.79 -8.02
N LEU A 194 3.57 11.51 -6.71
CA LEU A 194 3.55 10.14 -6.17
C LEU A 194 2.20 9.48 -6.49
N MET A 195 1.09 10.16 -6.19
CA MET A 195 -0.24 9.65 -6.45
C MET A 195 -0.44 9.34 -7.94
N LEU A 196 0.03 10.21 -8.84
CA LEU A 196 -0.04 9.97 -10.29
C LEU A 196 0.73 8.69 -10.68
N GLN A 197 1.96 8.52 -10.20
CA GLN A 197 2.78 7.34 -10.49
C GLN A 197 2.12 6.06 -10.01
N GLU A 198 1.56 6.06 -8.79
CA GLU A 198 0.85 4.91 -8.22
C GLU A 198 -0.40 4.57 -9.05
N VAL A 199 -1.20 5.58 -9.40
CA VAL A 199 -2.40 5.42 -10.24
C VAL A 199 -2.03 4.86 -11.62
N GLU A 200 -1.00 5.41 -12.26
CA GLU A 200 -0.52 4.95 -13.56
C GLU A 200 0.01 3.52 -13.50
N ALA A 201 0.76 3.16 -12.44
CA ALA A 201 1.28 1.82 -12.25
C ALA A 201 0.16 0.79 -12.12
N VAL A 202 -0.88 1.09 -11.34
CA VAL A 202 -2.06 0.24 -11.19
C VAL A 202 -2.82 0.11 -12.50
N GLN A 203 -3.10 1.24 -13.19
CA GLN A 203 -3.81 1.24 -14.46
C GLN A 203 -3.07 0.44 -15.53
N ARG A 204 -1.75 0.54 -15.56
CA ARG A 204 -0.91 -0.19 -16.50
C ARG A 204 -1.00 -1.70 -16.32
N VAL A 205 -1.13 -2.17 -15.09
CA VAL A 205 -1.27 -3.60 -14.78
C VAL A 205 -2.72 -4.07 -15.03
N LEU A 206 -3.73 -3.28 -14.62
CA LEU A 206 -5.12 -3.72 -14.70
C LEU A 206 -5.76 -3.56 -16.09
N HIS A 207 -5.35 -2.55 -16.87
CA HIS A 207 -6.00 -2.19 -18.14
C HIS A 207 -5.02 -2.08 -19.31
N GLY A 208 -3.72 -1.97 -19.07
CA GLY A 208 -2.69 -1.83 -20.08
C GLY A 208 -1.65 -2.96 -20.10
N ALA A 209 -1.94 -4.10 -19.49
CA ALA A 209 -1.02 -5.21 -19.41
C ALA A 209 -0.67 -5.77 -20.79
N LYS A 210 0.63 -5.97 -21.04
CA LYS A 210 1.11 -6.72 -22.20
C LYS A 210 1.27 -8.19 -21.80
N HIS A 211 0.85 -9.08 -22.69
CA HIS A 211 0.91 -10.53 -22.46
C HIS A 211 2.22 -11.16 -22.97
N PRO A 212 2.73 -12.22 -22.33
CA PRO A 212 2.17 -12.88 -21.16
C PRO A 212 2.20 -12.01 -19.90
N PHE A 213 1.08 -11.98 -19.16
CA PHE A 213 0.98 -11.33 -17.85
C PHE A 213 1.03 -12.38 -16.74
N THR A 214 1.97 -12.26 -15.83
CA THR A 214 2.13 -13.14 -14.67
C THR A 214 1.87 -12.37 -13.38
N ALA A 215 0.91 -12.86 -12.59
CA ALA A 215 0.72 -12.43 -11.21
C ALA A 215 1.39 -13.43 -10.26
N ILE A 216 2.15 -12.93 -9.30
CA ILE A 216 2.82 -13.69 -8.25
C ILE A 216 2.20 -13.27 -6.94
N LEU A 217 1.46 -14.17 -6.31
CA LEU A 217 0.74 -13.92 -5.07
C LEU A 217 1.26 -14.85 -3.99
N GLY A 218 1.68 -14.28 -2.87
CA GLY A 218 2.17 -15.01 -1.71
C GLY A 218 1.53 -14.50 -0.41
N GLY A 219 2.00 -15.06 0.69
CA GLY A 219 1.52 -14.74 2.02
C GLY A 219 0.95 -15.96 2.75
N SER A 220 0.44 -15.74 3.97
CA SER A 220 0.02 -16.84 4.86
C SER A 220 -1.39 -17.36 4.60
N LYS A 221 -2.30 -16.55 4.03
CA LYS A 221 -3.75 -16.83 3.99
C LYS A 221 -4.36 -16.61 2.61
N VAL A 222 -5.10 -17.60 2.11
CA VAL A 222 -5.92 -17.52 0.89
C VAL A 222 -7.01 -16.46 1.05
N SER A 223 -7.68 -16.46 2.22
CA SER A 223 -8.80 -15.54 2.52
C SER A 223 -8.45 -14.06 2.29
N SER A 224 -7.20 -13.69 2.48
CA SER A 224 -6.73 -12.30 2.25
C SER A 224 -6.47 -11.96 0.78
N LYS A 225 -6.55 -12.93 -0.13
CA LYS A 225 -6.19 -12.78 -1.55
C LYS A 225 -7.30 -13.19 -2.53
N ILE A 226 -8.43 -13.68 -2.04
CA ILE A 226 -9.51 -14.19 -2.89
C ILE A 226 -9.95 -13.13 -3.91
N ASP A 227 -10.26 -11.92 -3.46
CA ASP A 227 -10.76 -10.84 -4.32
C ASP A 227 -9.71 -10.42 -5.37
N ILE A 228 -8.43 -10.38 -4.97
CA ILE A 228 -7.30 -10.11 -5.87
C ILE A 228 -7.21 -11.20 -6.94
N ILE A 229 -7.24 -12.48 -6.54
CA ILE A 229 -7.16 -13.62 -7.44
C ILE A 229 -8.30 -13.58 -8.45
N LEU A 230 -9.53 -13.38 -7.97
CA LEU A 230 -10.73 -13.36 -8.83
C LEU A 230 -10.69 -12.18 -9.83
N ASN A 231 -10.28 -10.98 -9.39
CA ASN A 231 -10.19 -9.82 -10.29
C ASN A 231 -9.07 -9.97 -11.33
N LEU A 232 -7.96 -10.62 -10.96
CA LEU A 232 -6.85 -10.87 -11.89
C LEU A 232 -7.10 -12.02 -12.84
N MET A 233 -8.01 -12.94 -12.52
CA MET A 233 -8.27 -14.17 -13.29
C MET A 233 -8.63 -13.91 -14.76
N ASP A 234 -9.23 -12.77 -15.06
CA ASP A 234 -9.60 -12.37 -16.43
C ASP A 234 -8.49 -11.60 -17.16
N LYS A 235 -7.36 -11.36 -16.49
CA LYS A 235 -6.31 -10.46 -16.97
C LYS A 235 -4.95 -11.15 -17.15
N VAL A 236 -4.73 -12.25 -16.42
CA VAL A 236 -3.42 -12.91 -16.37
C VAL A 236 -3.38 -14.16 -17.23
N ASP A 237 -2.20 -14.47 -17.75
CA ASP A 237 -1.91 -15.77 -18.40
C ASP A 237 -1.38 -16.78 -17.38
N ASN A 238 -0.62 -16.29 -16.39
CA ASN A 238 -0.05 -17.12 -15.33
C ASN A 238 -0.35 -16.55 -13.95
N LEU A 239 -0.70 -17.44 -13.04
CA LEU A 239 -0.90 -17.13 -11.62
C LEU A 239 0.00 -18.03 -10.78
N ILE A 240 1.02 -17.45 -10.20
CA ILE A 240 1.94 -18.12 -9.28
C ILE A 240 1.44 -17.92 -7.86
N ILE A 241 1.22 -18.99 -7.13
CA ILE A 241 0.83 -19.00 -5.73
C ILE A 241 2.02 -19.47 -4.90
N GLY A 242 2.42 -18.65 -3.92
CA GLY A 242 3.53 -18.93 -3.00
C GLY A 242 3.14 -18.71 -1.54
N GLY A 243 4.12 -18.90 -0.64
CA GLY A 243 3.92 -18.74 0.78
C GLY A 243 2.98 -19.76 1.41
N GLY A 244 2.57 -19.53 2.65
CA GLY A 244 1.71 -20.44 3.42
C GLY A 244 0.36 -20.72 2.76
N MET A 245 -0.18 -19.76 1.99
CA MET A 245 -1.46 -19.95 1.30
C MET A 245 -1.41 -21.07 0.25
N ALA A 246 -0.22 -21.40 -0.29
CA ALA A 246 -0.08 -22.48 -1.28
C ALA A 246 -0.51 -23.86 -0.73
N TYR A 247 -0.31 -24.09 0.56
CA TYR A 247 -0.65 -25.37 1.19
C TYR A 247 -2.16 -25.61 1.26
N THR A 248 -2.98 -24.56 1.36
CA THR A 248 -4.44 -24.70 1.24
C THR A 248 -4.85 -25.22 -0.15
N PHE A 249 -4.20 -24.75 -1.22
CA PHE A 249 -4.41 -25.26 -2.58
C PHE A 249 -3.92 -26.71 -2.75
N VAL A 250 -2.75 -27.04 -2.18
CA VAL A 250 -2.19 -28.39 -2.21
C VAL A 250 -3.11 -29.36 -1.45
N LYS A 251 -3.66 -28.95 -0.30
CA LYS A 251 -4.65 -29.72 0.45
C LYS A 251 -5.93 -29.94 -0.35
N ALA A 252 -6.41 -28.92 -1.05
CA ALA A 252 -7.57 -29.00 -1.94
C ALA A 252 -7.38 -30.00 -3.09
N GLN A 253 -6.12 -30.27 -3.50
CA GLN A 253 -5.76 -31.32 -4.45
C GLN A 253 -5.62 -32.72 -3.82
N GLY A 254 -5.85 -32.86 -2.52
CA GLY A 254 -5.68 -34.10 -1.77
C GLY A 254 -4.25 -34.39 -1.31
N GLY A 255 -3.36 -33.39 -1.35
CA GLY A 255 -1.97 -33.52 -0.90
C GLY A 255 -1.84 -33.59 0.62
N GLU A 256 -0.73 -34.19 1.07
CA GLU A 256 -0.30 -34.23 2.47
C GLU A 256 0.65 -33.06 2.74
N ILE A 257 0.22 -32.15 3.63
CA ILE A 257 0.92 -30.88 3.90
C ILE A 257 1.56 -30.82 5.30
N GLY A 258 1.55 -31.94 6.03
CA GLY A 258 2.05 -32.01 7.41
C GLY A 258 1.38 -30.99 8.32
N ARG A 259 2.19 -30.23 9.06
CA ARG A 259 1.76 -29.13 9.96
C ARG A 259 1.82 -27.76 9.28
N SER A 260 1.92 -27.70 7.95
CA SER A 260 1.96 -26.44 7.22
C SER A 260 0.68 -25.63 7.43
N LEU A 261 0.77 -24.31 7.24
CA LEU A 261 -0.39 -23.42 7.33
C LEU A 261 -1.48 -23.88 6.36
N CYS A 262 -2.73 -24.00 6.85
CA CYS A 262 -3.89 -24.32 6.04
C CYS A 262 -5.12 -23.61 6.59
N GLU A 263 -5.90 -23.00 5.70
CA GLU A 263 -7.23 -22.51 6.03
C GLU A 263 -8.24 -23.59 5.63
N GLU A 264 -8.59 -24.48 6.57
CA GLU A 264 -9.49 -25.63 6.35
C GLU A 264 -10.86 -25.20 5.78
N ASP A 265 -11.37 -24.05 6.25
CA ASP A 265 -12.62 -23.43 5.79
C ASP A 265 -12.53 -22.79 4.39
N LYS A 266 -11.36 -22.79 3.77
CA LYS A 266 -11.09 -22.23 2.43
C LYS A 266 -10.68 -23.28 1.39
N ILE A 267 -10.69 -24.56 1.74
CA ILE A 267 -10.36 -25.66 0.80
C ILE A 267 -11.28 -25.64 -0.42
N ASP A 268 -12.59 -25.52 -0.21
CA ASP A 268 -13.57 -25.47 -1.31
C ASP A 268 -13.36 -24.21 -2.18
N VAL A 269 -12.99 -23.09 -1.57
CA VAL A 269 -12.67 -21.85 -2.31
C VAL A 269 -11.42 -22.02 -3.16
N ALA A 270 -10.38 -22.66 -2.62
CA ALA A 270 -9.16 -22.95 -3.37
C ALA A 270 -9.43 -23.88 -4.56
N GLN A 271 -10.30 -24.87 -4.39
CA GLN A 271 -10.74 -25.76 -5.48
C GLN A 271 -11.50 -24.99 -6.56
N ASP A 272 -12.47 -24.14 -6.20
CA ASP A 272 -13.21 -23.30 -7.15
C ASP A 272 -12.25 -22.37 -7.95
N ILE A 273 -11.26 -21.76 -7.27
CA ILE A 273 -10.24 -20.94 -7.93
C ILE A 273 -9.47 -21.76 -8.98
N MET A 274 -9.03 -22.96 -8.66
CA MET A 274 -8.31 -23.83 -9.59
C MET A 274 -9.16 -24.23 -10.80
N GLU A 275 -10.45 -24.55 -10.58
CA GLU A 275 -11.39 -24.88 -11.65
C GLU A 275 -11.64 -23.67 -12.57
N ARG A 276 -11.84 -22.48 -12.00
CA ARG A 276 -11.99 -21.23 -12.76
C ARG A 276 -10.74 -20.90 -13.57
N ALA A 277 -9.55 -21.04 -12.98
CA ALA A 277 -8.29 -20.81 -13.67
C ALA A 277 -8.19 -21.74 -14.90
N LYS A 278 -8.49 -23.03 -14.72
CA LYS A 278 -8.51 -24.02 -15.81
C LYS A 278 -9.54 -23.64 -16.89
N ALA A 279 -10.76 -23.26 -16.49
CA ALA A 279 -11.82 -22.90 -17.44
C ALA A 279 -11.49 -21.65 -18.26
N LYS A 280 -10.71 -20.71 -17.67
CA LYS A 280 -10.27 -19.46 -18.33
C LYS A 280 -8.93 -19.60 -19.07
N GLY A 281 -8.28 -20.78 -19.02
CA GLY A 281 -6.98 -21.01 -19.65
C GLY A 281 -5.82 -20.35 -18.90
N VAL A 282 -6.03 -19.92 -17.65
CA VAL A 282 -4.99 -19.36 -16.79
C VAL A 282 -4.13 -20.50 -16.24
N ARG A 283 -2.83 -20.41 -16.43
CA ARG A 283 -1.87 -21.35 -15.86
C ARG A 283 -1.64 -21.03 -14.39
N LEU A 284 -2.28 -21.79 -13.50
CA LEU A 284 -2.04 -21.70 -12.05
C LEU A 284 -0.85 -22.59 -11.69
N LEU A 285 0.17 -21.99 -11.02
CA LEU A 285 1.39 -22.66 -10.59
C LEU A 285 1.43 -22.71 -9.07
N LEU A 286 1.54 -23.91 -8.53
CA LEU A 286 1.83 -24.20 -7.12
C LEU A 286 3.28 -24.70 -7.00
N PRO A 287 3.94 -24.54 -5.84
CA PRO A 287 5.29 -25.06 -5.66
C PRO A 287 5.28 -26.60 -5.73
N VAL A 288 6.17 -27.17 -6.54
CA VAL A 288 6.30 -28.63 -6.70
C VAL A 288 7.11 -29.25 -5.57
N ASP A 289 7.99 -28.47 -4.96
CA ASP A 289 8.80 -28.87 -3.82
C ASP A 289 8.84 -27.79 -2.76
N THR A 290 9.06 -28.18 -1.52
CA THR A 290 8.98 -27.34 -0.32
C THR A 290 10.13 -27.65 0.63
N VAL A 291 10.76 -26.63 1.15
CA VAL A 291 11.69 -26.71 2.29
C VAL A 291 10.86 -26.72 3.56
N ALA A 292 10.95 -27.81 4.34
CA ALA A 292 10.14 -28.02 5.53
C ALA A 292 10.98 -28.36 6.76
N THR A 293 10.47 -27.96 7.94
CA THR A 293 11.13 -28.11 9.25
C THR A 293 10.19 -28.70 10.29
N CYS A 294 10.73 -29.18 11.42
CA CYS A 294 9.92 -29.55 12.57
C CYS A 294 9.45 -28.34 13.38
N ASP A 295 10.26 -27.27 13.43
CA ASP A 295 10.03 -26.10 14.28
C ASP A 295 10.02 -24.81 13.48
N PHE A 296 9.23 -23.82 13.92
CA PHE A 296 9.20 -22.49 13.33
C PHE A 296 10.36 -21.64 13.91
N ALA A 297 11.58 -21.91 13.41
CA ALA A 297 12.79 -21.20 13.82
C ALA A 297 13.77 -21.09 12.64
N ASN A 298 14.54 -20.01 12.59
CA ASN A 298 15.47 -19.75 11.49
C ASN A 298 16.57 -20.82 11.35
N ASP A 299 17.01 -21.41 12.46
CA ASP A 299 18.07 -22.41 12.53
C ASP A 299 17.54 -23.86 12.62
N ALA A 300 16.23 -24.06 12.44
CA ALA A 300 15.63 -25.38 12.44
C ALA A 300 16.18 -26.24 11.30
N PRO A 301 16.53 -27.54 11.55
CA PRO A 301 16.96 -28.45 10.51
C PRO A 301 15.89 -28.58 9.43
N ALA A 302 16.27 -28.31 8.18
CA ALA A 302 15.38 -28.27 7.04
C ALA A 302 15.69 -29.36 6.03
N GLU A 303 14.64 -29.93 5.45
CA GLU A 303 14.72 -30.90 4.37
C GLU A 303 13.71 -30.52 3.28
N THR A 304 14.01 -30.93 2.03
CA THR A 304 13.14 -30.68 0.90
C THR A 304 12.26 -31.88 0.61
N TYR A 305 10.97 -31.65 0.47
CA TYR A 305 9.95 -32.65 0.15
C TYR A 305 9.13 -32.25 -1.08
N PRO A 306 8.53 -33.20 -1.81
CA PRO A 306 7.42 -32.86 -2.70
C PRO A 306 6.33 -32.15 -1.90
N THR A 307 5.80 -31.02 -2.42
CA THR A 307 4.87 -30.19 -1.64
C THR A 307 3.57 -30.92 -1.26
N ASN A 308 3.19 -31.94 -2.02
CA ASN A 308 2.02 -32.79 -1.74
C ASN A 308 2.32 -34.03 -0.87
N GLN A 309 3.55 -34.15 -0.32
CA GLN A 309 4.01 -35.28 0.50
C GLN A 309 4.86 -34.81 1.67
N ILE A 310 4.45 -33.74 2.36
CA ILE A 310 5.14 -33.24 3.54
C ILE A 310 4.82 -34.14 4.73
N PRO A 311 5.83 -34.68 5.44
CA PRO A 311 5.62 -35.53 6.62
C PRO A 311 4.75 -34.86 7.69
N ALA A 312 4.02 -35.66 8.47
CA ALA A 312 3.04 -35.19 9.45
C ALA A 312 3.67 -34.34 10.57
N ASP A 313 4.97 -34.51 10.87
CA ASP A 313 5.72 -33.76 11.88
C ASP A 313 6.45 -32.53 11.31
N ARG A 314 6.33 -32.25 10.01
CA ARG A 314 7.00 -31.14 9.32
C ARG A 314 6.02 -30.05 8.89
N MET A 315 6.53 -28.82 8.79
CA MET A 315 5.81 -27.66 8.24
C MET A 315 6.63 -26.99 7.15
N GLY A 316 5.99 -26.58 6.07
CA GLY A 316 6.64 -25.86 4.99
C GLY A 316 7.01 -24.44 5.40
N MET A 317 8.26 -24.07 5.11
CA MET A 317 8.83 -22.76 5.43
C MET A 317 9.17 -21.94 4.19
N ASP A 318 9.58 -22.60 3.09
CA ASP A 318 9.90 -21.94 1.83
C ASP A 318 9.65 -22.89 0.65
N ILE A 319 9.62 -22.35 -0.55
CA ILE A 319 9.58 -23.17 -1.78
C ILE A 319 10.96 -23.79 -2.05
N GLY A 320 10.96 -24.97 -2.68
CA GLY A 320 12.19 -25.69 -3.02
C GLY A 320 12.87 -25.18 -4.29
N ALA A 321 14.02 -25.73 -4.59
CA ALA A 321 14.85 -25.30 -5.72
C ALA A 321 14.18 -25.57 -7.09
N GLN A 322 13.39 -26.64 -7.22
CA GLN A 322 12.68 -26.95 -8.47
C GLN A 322 11.56 -25.95 -8.70
N ALA A 323 10.79 -25.60 -7.65
CA ALA A 323 9.75 -24.58 -7.74
C ALA A 323 10.35 -23.20 -8.11
N CYS A 324 11.50 -22.82 -7.52
CA CYS A 324 12.24 -21.61 -7.90
C CYS A 324 12.59 -21.61 -9.40
N ALA A 325 13.11 -22.74 -9.91
CA ALA A 325 13.50 -22.87 -11.31
C ALA A 325 12.29 -22.78 -12.26
N ASP A 326 11.17 -23.38 -11.88
CA ASP A 326 9.94 -23.37 -12.70
C ASP A 326 9.27 -21.99 -12.71
N TYR A 327 9.24 -21.30 -11.56
CA TYR A 327 8.74 -19.94 -11.47
C TYR A 327 9.61 -18.97 -12.27
N ARG A 328 10.95 -19.09 -12.17
CA ARG A 328 11.87 -18.28 -12.95
C ARG A 328 11.60 -18.40 -14.46
N LYS A 329 11.39 -19.62 -14.99
CA LYS A 329 11.08 -19.83 -16.42
C LYS A 329 9.85 -19.04 -16.86
N VAL A 330 8.79 -19.05 -16.05
CA VAL A 330 7.55 -18.33 -16.34
C VAL A 330 7.74 -16.83 -16.24
N ILE A 331 8.41 -16.35 -15.18
CA ILE A 331 8.68 -14.93 -14.93
C ILE A 331 9.49 -14.33 -16.09
N LEU A 332 10.54 -15.00 -16.55
CA LEU A 332 11.40 -14.50 -17.63
C LEU A 332 10.71 -14.38 -18.99
N THR A 333 9.63 -15.11 -19.23
CA THR A 333 8.85 -14.99 -20.48
C THR A 333 7.76 -13.94 -20.41
N SER A 334 7.52 -13.37 -19.23
CA SER A 334 6.46 -12.40 -18.98
C SER A 334 6.77 -11.03 -19.59
N LYS A 335 5.71 -10.32 -20.02
CA LYS A 335 5.79 -8.92 -20.47
C LYS A 335 5.22 -7.96 -19.43
N THR A 336 4.32 -8.46 -18.58
CA THR A 336 3.82 -7.74 -17.40
C THR A 336 3.92 -8.67 -16.19
N ILE A 337 4.38 -8.14 -15.07
CA ILE A 337 4.54 -8.86 -13.81
C ILE A 337 3.93 -8.04 -12.70
N LEU A 338 3.09 -8.68 -11.89
CA LEU A 338 2.62 -8.16 -10.61
C LEU A 338 3.12 -9.09 -9.51
N TRP A 339 3.87 -8.57 -8.55
CA TRP A 339 4.33 -9.35 -7.40
C TRP A 339 3.80 -8.78 -6.09
N ASN A 340 3.04 -9.60 -5.36
CA ASN A 340 2.46 -9.27 -4.07
C ASN A 340 2.50 -10.47 -3.11
N GLY A 341 3.40 -10.45 -2.16
CA GLY A 341 3.59 -11.45 -1.11
C GLY A 341 4.76 -12.39 -1.36
N PRO A 342 5.49 -12.76 -0.28
CA PRO A 342 6.66 -13.62 -0.33
C PRO A 342 6.28 -15.09 -0.59
N ALA A 343 7.26 -15.86 -1.06
CA ALA A 343 7.09 -17.29 -1.33
C ALA A 343 7.40 -18.19 -0.12
N GLY A 344 8.12 -17.66 0.87
CA GLY A 344 8.51 -18.36 2.10
C GLY A 344 8.51 -17.42 3.31
N VAL A 345 9.03 -17.89 4.42
CA VAL A 345 9.23 -17.11 5.65
C VAL A 345 10.49 -16.26 5.51
N PHE A 346 10.41 -15.23 4.65
CA PHE A 346 11.55 -14.43 4.20
C PHE A 346 12.23 -13.61 5.33
N GLU A 347 11.57 -13.45 6.47
CA GLU A 347 12.11 -12.86 7.68
C GLU A 347 13.23 -13.72 8.28
N PHE A 348 13.20 -15.01 8.00
CA PHE A 348 14.25 -15.97 8.35
C PHE A 348 15.20 -16.15 7.16
N ASP A 349 16.45 -15.78 7.30
CA ASP A 349 17.43 -15.82 6.21
C ASP A 349 17.58 -17.21 5.58
N ASN A 350 17.40 -18.26 6.38
CA ASN A 350 17.46 -19.65 5.89
C ASN A 350 16.23 -20.07 5.06
N PHE A 351 15.14 -19.31 5.11
CA PHE A 351 13.87 -19.57 4.41
C PHE A 351 13.44 -18.42 3.51
N ALA A 352 14.38 -17.56 3.10
CA ALA A 352 14.16 -16.43 2.20
C ALA A 352 14.46 -16.74 0.73
N ARG A 353 15.09 -17.88 0.44
CA ARG A 353 15.63 -18.22 -0.89
C ARG A 353 14.58 -18.23 -2.00
N GLY A 354 13.37 -18.69 -1.69
CA GLY A 354 12.25 -18.68 -2.65
C GLY A 354 11.86 -17.26 -3.06
N SER A 355 11.72 -16.37 -2.08
CA SER A 355 11.41 -14.95 -2.32
C SER A 355 12.55 -14.23 -3.02
N GLU A 356 13.81 -14.53 -2.67
CA GLU A 356 15.01 -14.00 -3.33
C GLU A 356 15.08 -14.43 -4.80
N ALA A 357 14.80 -15.70 -5.10
CA ALA A 357 14.78 -16.21 -6.47
C ALA A 357 13.71 -15.54 -7.32
N ILE A 358 12.53 -15.27 -6.75
CA ILE A 358 11.46 -14.50 -7.41
C ILE A 358 11.94 -13.08 -7.67
N ALA A 359 12.49 -12.38 -6.67
CA ALA A 359 12.96 -11.01 -6.80
C ALA A 359 14.01 -10.87 -7.92
N GLN A 360 14.99 -11.78 -7.95
CA GLN A 360 16.02 -11.82 -8.99
C GLN A 360 15.44 -12.08 -10.38
N ALA A 361 14.47 -12.99 -10.49
CA ALA A 361 13.81 -13.29 -11.76
C ALA A 361 12.97 -12.10 -12.25
N VAL A 362 12.27 -11.40 -11.36
CA VAL A 362 11.51 -10.19 -11.68
C VAL A 362 12.42 -9.07 -12.17
N ALA A 363 13.53 -8.81 -11.46
CA ALA A 363 14.53 -7.84 -11.85
C ALA A 363 15.14 -8.17 -13.23
N GLU A 364 15.48 -9.43 -13.47
CA GLU A 364 16.03 -9.88 -14.75
C GLU A 364 15.00 -9.73 -15.89
N ALA A 365 13.75 -10.13 -15.68
CA ALA A 365 12.69 -9.95 -16.67
C ALA A 365 12.47 -8.46 -16.99
N THR A 366 12.59 -7.59 -15.98
CA THR A 366 12.49 -6.14 -16.15
C THR A 366 13.63 -5.60 -17.02
N ARG A 367 14.87 -6.02 -16.78
CA ARG A 367 16.01 -5.68 -17.65
C ARG A 367 15.83 -6.15 -19.10
N GLN A 368 15.07 -7.23 -19.31
CA GLN A 368 14.70 -7.74 -20.63
C GLN A 368 13.48 -7.03 -21.25
N GLY A 369 12.94 -5.99 -20.59
CA GLY A 369 11.87 -5.15 -21.09
C GLY A 369 10.46 -5.51 -20.62
N ALA A 370 10.30 -6.37 -19.62
CA ALA A 370 9.03 -6.55 -18.95
C ALA A 370 8.69 -5.35 -18.07
N TYR A 371 7.40 -5.06 -17.90
CA TYR A 371 6.93 -4.15 -16.87
C TYR A 371 6.64 -4.92 -15.58
N SER A 372 7.23 -4.47 -14.47
CA SER A 372 7.05 -5.11 -13.16
C SER A 372 6.54 -4.13 -12.13
N LEU A 373 5.44 -4.50 -11.46
CA LEU A 373 4.89 -3.80 -10.29
C LEU A 373 5.08 -4.70 -9.07
N VAL A 374 5.83 -4.20 -8.09
CA VAL A 374 6.04 -4.86 -6.79
C VAL A 374 5.27 -4.09 -5.73
N GLY A 375 4.46 -4.78 -4.94
CA GLY A 375 3.68 -4.12 -3.91
C GLY A 375 3.23 -5.05 -2.79
N GLY A 376 2.82 -4.41 -1.68
CA GLY A 376 2.58 -5.09 -0.39
C GLY A 376 3.82 -5.07 0.49
N GLY A 377 3.61 -4.86 1.80
CA GLY A 377 4.70 -4.61 2.75
C GLY A 377 5.83 -5.63 2.67
N ASP A 378 5.49 -6.91 2.67
CA ASP A 378 6.49 -8.00 2.69
C ASP A 378 7.28 -8.10 1.38
N SER A 379 6.62 -7.93 0.21
CA SER A 379 7.33 -7.94 -1.08
C SER A 379 8.25 -6.75 -1.24
N VAL A 380 7.80 -5.57 -0.77
CA VAL A 380 8.61 -4.35 -0.78
C VAL A 380 9.80 -4.50 0.18
N ALA A 381 9.60 -5.05 1.36
CA ALA A 381 10.68 -5.34 2.30
C ALA A 381 11.70 -6.33 1.70
N CYS A 382 11.22 -7.37 1.01
CA CYS A 382 12.08 -8.36 0.36
C CYS A 382 12.92 -7.73 -0.77
N ILE A 383 12.31 -6.97 -1.69
CA ILE A 383 13.03 -6.34 -2.81
C ILE A 383 14.05 -5.32 -2.33
N ASN A 384 13.72 -4.56 -1.27
CA ASN A 384 14.61 -3.56 -0.67
C ASN A 384 15.78 -4.23 0.07
N LYS A 385 15.54 -5.31 0.83
CA LYS A 385 16.59 -6.11 1.50
C LYS A 385 17.64 -6.60 0.50
N LEU A 386 17.23 -6.92 -0.72
CA LEU A 386 18.12 -7.38 -1.79
C LEU A 386 18.75 -6.24 -2.61
N GLY A 387 18.38 -4.98 -2.36
CA GLY A 387 18.87 -3.84 -3.13
C GLY A 387 18.39 -3.82 -4.58
N LEU A 388 17.28 -4.49 -4.91
CA LEU A 388 16.75 -4.63 -6.27
C LEU A 388 15.59 -3.67 -6.58
N GLY A 389 15.29 -2.72 -5.69
CA GLY A 389 14.18 -1.79 -5.87
C GLY A 389 14.29 -0.95 -7.15
N ASP A 390 15.49 -0.52 -7.52
CA ASP A 390 15.76 0.24 -8.75
C ASP A 390 15.84 -0.64 -10.00
N GLU A 391 15.82 -1.96 -9.86
CA GLU A 391 15.87 -2.92 -10.97
C GLU A 391 14.51 -3.43 -11.41
N VAL A 392 13.43 -2.97 -10.77
CA VAL A 392 12.04 -3.23 -11.16
C VAL A 392 11.40 -1.95 -11.68
N SER A 393 10.29 -2.07 -12.43
CA SER A 393 9.68 -0.90 -13.06
C SER A 393 9.01 0.03 -12.04
N TYR A 394 8.39 -0.52 -11.01
CA TYR A 394 7.75 0.25 -9.96
C TYR A 394 7.63 -0.52 -8.65
N VAL A 395 8.03 0.12 -7.54
CA VAL A 395 7.79 -0.37 -6.18
C VAL A 395 6.74 0.53 -5.54
N SER A 396 5.56 -0.04 -5.28
CA SER A 396 4.44 0.73 -4.73
C SER A 396 4.61 0.99 -3.23
N THR A 397 4.33 2.22 -2.83
CA THR A 397 4.25 2.62 -1.42
C THR A 397 2.86 2.41 -0.83
N GLY A 398 1.90 1.98 -1.65
CA GLY A 398 0.47 1.99 -1.36
C GLY A 398 -0.03 0.98 -0.34
N GLY A 399 0.72 -0.09 -0.08
CA GLY A 399 0.30 -1.13 0.88
C GLY A 399 -1.12 -1.61 0.65
N GLY A 400 -2.03 -1.37 1.63
CA GLY A 400 -3.43 -1.76 1.53
C GLY A 400 -4.20 -1.08 0.41
N ALA A 401 -3.89 0.17 0.08
CA ALA A 401 -4.55 0.88 -1.02
C ALA A 401 -4.24 0.24 -2.38
N LEU A 402 -3.00 -0.21 -2.60
CA LEU A 402 -2.65 -0.97 -3.80
C LEU A 402 -3.47 -2.26 -3.90
N LEU A 403 -3.60 -3.00 -2.80
CA LEU A 403 -4.35 -4.26 -2.79
C LEU A 403 -5.81 -4.02 -3.16
N GLU A 404 -6.46 -3.04 -2.54
CA GLU A 404 -7.85 -2.70 -2.86
C GLU A 404 -8.02 -2.21 -4.31
N ALA A 405 -7.04 -1.47 -4.85
CA ALA A 405 -7.04 -1.09 -6.26
C ALA A 405 -6.93 -2.31 -7.19
N ILE A 406 -6.07 -3.28 -6.87
CA ILE A 406 -5.93 -4.54 -7.64
C ILE A 406 -7.18 -5.40 -7.51
N GLU A 407 -7.89 -5.36 -6.39
CA GLU A 407 -9.22 -5.98 -6.20
C GLU A 407 -10.30 -5.34 -7.09
N GLY A 408 -10.00 -4.23 -7.75
CA GLY A 408 -10.95 -3.49 -8.59
C GLY A 408 -11.85 -2.53 -7.82
N LYS A 409 -11.53 -2.24 -6.56
CA LYS A 409 -12.29 -1.29 -5.73
C LYS A 409 -11.98 0.15 -6.14
N ALA A 410 -13.03 0.97 -6.19
CA ALA A 410 -12.86 2.40 -6.36
C ALA A 410 -12.29 3.02 -5.07
N LEU A 411 -11.11 3.63 -5.17
CA LEU A 411 -10.46 4.25 -4.02
C LEU A 411 -11.02 5.66 -3.77
N PRO A 412 -11.64 5.93 -2.60
CA PRO A 412 -12.30 7.22 -2.32
C PRO A 412 -11.41 8.45 -2.54
N GLY A 413 -10.13 8.38 -2.14
CA GLY A 413 -9.18 9.48 -2.32
C GLY A 413 -8.82 9.76 -3.78
N ILE A 414 -8.97 8.78 -4.67
CA ILE A 414 -8.77 8.94 -6.11
C ILE A 414 -10.05 9.48 -6.76
N VAL A 415 -11.19 8.84 -6.49
CA VAL A 415 -12.49 9.21 -7.07
C VAL A 415 -12.90 10.64 -6.70
N ALA A 416 -12.50 11.14 -5.53
CA ALA A 416 -12.75 12.51 -5.09
C ALA A 416 -12.10 13.58 -5.99
N ILE A 417 -11.02 13.22 -6.69
CA ILE A 417 -10.30 14.10 -7.64
C ILE A 417 -10.63 13.72 -9.08
N ASP A 418 -10.58 12.44 -9.41
CA ASP A 418 -10.95 11.90 -10.72
C ASP A 418 -12.16 10.97 -10.64
N PRO A 419 -13.38 11.49 -10.83
CA PRO A 419 -14.62 10.70 -10.79
C PRO A 419 -14.72 9.64 -11.90
N ASN A 420 -13.83 9.68 -12.90
CA ASN A 420 -13.79 8.72 -14.01
C ASN A 420 -12.77 7.60 -13.81
N TYR A 421 -12.04 7.63 -12.70
CA TYR A 421 -11.08 6.57 -12.38
C TYR A 421 -11.77 5.20 -12.28
N GLY A 422 -11.26 4.23 -13.05
CA GLY A 422 -11.79 2.86 -13.05
C GLY A 422 -13.06 2.62 -13.88
N LYS A 423 -13.53 3.64 -14.63
CA LYS A 423 -14.68 3.52 -15.54
C LYS A 423 -14.25 3.17 -16.96
#